data_165ef289474e4e1c756fa0c42405e392
#
_entry.id   165ef289474e4e1c756fa0c42405e392
#
_cell.length_a   1.000
_cell.length_b   1.000
_cell.length_c   1.000
_cell.angle_alpha   90.00
_cell.angle_beta   90.00
_cell.angle_gamma   90.00
#
_symmetry.space_group_name_H-M   'P 1'
#
loop_
_entity.id
_entity.type
_entity.pdbx_description
1 polymer ?
#
loop_
_entity_poly.entity_id
_entity_poly.type
_entity_poly.pdbx_seq_one_letter_code
_entity_poly.pdbx_strand_id
1 'polypeptide(L)'
;MLEDKVRSTFSDMVVLKDPKRSEFFSNLSMPSYMRDWLVMKFSDNQGNIDYDSVLNYTKRFIPDREAFQGIKYNLMCGERSKFLARVRLNVNLKKGVVEFELPDFGGGRGGASGIVSDEVLEQYADVLLRESENWGIIELTFGSTLIDEDDVSFSGSAAFFGSLFGEKHTKDKEDKRKTEIKAKEIYLSSYKPFCPYRVDLEYYKEARRRFDIHEWIDVVISAVDYNPDGYVDEFGNVSEEKKLYFLRRLLPFVEKRVNLIELAPKGTGKSYIFEKISKRGWLISGGTVSRATLIYDNSKKTGGLLTRFDYVGFDEVQSITFEQPGQIQQALKHYMEFGEIKGFDAQMSSDAGVIVLGNIDAEKFNIDKNMVENISEVFGESATMDRFHGFIPGWEIPRMKQDMIADGWAINTEYFAEILHALRDDLVFAAIVDDCIDIPSKADKRDLTAIKRLCTAFLKLLFPHVSCKEDIDPDEFITYCLNPAKEMRAIIKHQLCIIDPKEFNVPGKNTIPDIQFKY
;
A
#
# COMPACT_ATOMS: atom_id res chain seq x y z
N MET A 1 -30.93 8.01 6.78
CA MET A 1 -30.00 7.10 7.46
C MET A 1 -28.60 7.32 6.90
N LEU A 2 -27.53 6.85 7.58
CA LEU A 2 -26.14 7.08 7.16
C LEU A 2 -25.86 6.60 5.73
N GLU A 3 -26.34 5.42 5.37
CA GLU A 3 -26.20 4.86 4.01
C GLU A 3 -26.77 5.76 2.90
N ASP A 4 -27.96 6.37 3.10
CA ASP A 4 -28.56 7.28 2.13
C ASP A 4 -27.70 8.54 1.97
N LYS A 5 -27.13 9.00 3.08
CA LYS A 5 -26.21 10.15 3.13
C LYS A 5 -24.92 9.83 2.38
N VAL A 6 -24.32 8.66 2.59
CA VAL A 6 -23.15 8.17 1.86
C VAL A 6 -23.46 8.08 0.37
N ARG A 7 -24.57 7.43 -0.02
CA ARG A 7 -24.98 7.26 -1.41
C ARG A 7 -25.22 8.61 -2.11
N SER A 8 -25.92 9.53 -1.46
CA SER A 8 -26.18 10.85 -2.04
C SER A 8 -24.94 11.74 -2.11
N THR A 9 -23.95 11.51 -1.24
CA THR A 9 -22.72 12.31 -1.19
C THR A 9 -21.70 11.81 -2.19
N PHE A 10 -21.47 10.49 -2.30
CA PHE A 10 -20.41 9.90 -3.12
C PHE A 10 -20.89 9.36 -4.47
N SER A 11 -22.20 9.39 -4.75
CA SER A 11 -22.77 9.00 -6.05
C SER A 11 -22.21 7.71 -6.65
N ASP A 12 -21.45 7.82 -7.74
CA ASP A 12 -20.89 6.68 -8.46
C ASP A 12 -19.69 6.01 -7.75
N MET A 13 -19.23 6.57 -6.62
CA MET A 13 -18.12 6.02 -5.84
C MET A 13 -18.57 5.10 -4.72
N VAL A 14 -19.83 4.67 -4.70
CA VAL A 14 -20.39 3.76 -3.69
C VAL A 14 -20.70 2.39 -4.28
N VAL A 15 -20.66 1.38 -3.42
CA VAL A 15 -21.01 0.00 -3.77
C VAL A 15 -21.93 -0.58 -2.69
N LEU A 16 -22.86 -1.46 -3.09
CA LEU A 16 -23.64 -2.24 -2.13
C LEU A 16 -22.82 -3.44 -1.67
N LYS A 17 -22.33 -3.40 -0.43
CA LYS A 17 -21.64 -4.51 0.22
C LYS A 17 -22.68 -5.49 0.79
N ASP A 18 -22.43 -6.78 0.60
CA ASP A 18 -23.35 -7.84 1.04
C ASP A 18 -22.53 -9.05 1.52
N PRO A 19 -22.58 -9.40 2.80
CA PRO A 19 -21.85 -10.53 3.37
C PRO A 19 -22.13 -11.86 2.66
N LYS A 20 -23.33 -12.05 2.09
CA LYS A 20 -23.70 -13.26 1.36
C LYS A 20 -22.92 -13.45 0.06
N ARG A 21 -22.36 -12.37 -0.48
CA ARG A 21 -21.54 -12.37 -1.70
C ARG A 21 -20.06 -12.67 -1.42
N SER A 22 -19.64 -12.55 -0.16
CA SER A 22 -18.24 -12.73 0.22
C SER A 22 -17.73 -14.13 -0.10
N GLU A 23 -18.54 -15.17 0.03
CA GLU A 23 -18.16 -16.55 -0.29
C GLU A 23 -17.92 -16.75 -1.79
N PHE A 24 -18.77 -16.19 -2.65
CA PHE A 24 -18.58 -16.25 -4.10
C PHE A 24 -17.24 -15.61 -4.53
N PHE A 25 -16.94 -14.41 -4.05
CA PHE A 25 -15.70 -13.69 -4.39
C PHE A 25 -14.47 -14.27 -3.70
N SER A 26 -14.60 -14.89 -2.53
CA SER A 26 -13.51 -15.60 -1.86
C SER A 26 -13.02 -16.77 -2.69
N ASN A 27 -13.94 -17.50 -3.33
CA ASN A 27 -13.60 -18.60 -4.24
C ASN A 27 -12.86 -18.14 -5.50
N LEU A 28 -12.97 -16.85 -5.87
CA LEU A 28 -12.24 -16.26 -6.98
C LEU A 28 -10.87 -15.69 -6.55
N SER A 29 -10.52 -15.77 -5.27
CA SER A 29 -9.26 -15.26 -4.69
C SER A 29 -8.96 -13.79 -5.05
N MET A 30 -10.00 -12.97 -5.18
CA MET A 30 -9.89 -11.58 -5.59
C MET A 30 -9.69 -10.62 -4.41
N PRO A 31 -8.84 -9.59 -4.57
CA PRO A 31 -8.80 -8.48 -3.63
C PRO A 31 -10.12 -7.68 -3.62
N SER A 32 -10.41 -7.00 -2.50
CA SER A 32 -11.65 -6.23 -2.30
C SER A 32 -11.86 -5.17 -3.37
N TYR A 33 -10.83 -4.44 -3.75
CA TYR A 33 -10.92 -3.40 -4.76
C TYR A 33 -11.36 -3.92 -6.14
N MET A 34 -10.94 -5.13 -6.53
CA MET A 34 -11.40 -5.77 -7.77
C MET A 34 -12.81 -6.30 -7.65
N ARG A 35 -13.15 -6.88 -6.51
CA ARG A 35 -14.49 -7.36 -6.21
C ARG A 35 -15.52 -6.24 -6.33
N ASP A 36 -15.29 -5.13 -5.64
CA ASP A 36 -16.20 -3.99 -5.63
C ASP A 36 -16.44 -3.43 -7.03
N TRP A 37 -15.38 -3.35 -7.84
CA TRP A 37 -15.50 -2.95 -9.23
C TRP A 37 -16.35 -3.90 -10.07
N LEU A 38 -16.20 -5.23 -9.89
CA LEU A 38 -17.03 -6.23 -10.57
C LEU A 38 -18.48 -6.14 -10.13
N VAL A 39 -18.72 -5.96 -8.83
CA VAL A 39 -20.07 -5.76 -8.29
C VAL A 39 -20.73 -4.56 -8.98
N MET A 40 -20.09 -3.42 -9.01
CA MET A 40 -20.63 -2.22 -9.67
C MET A 40 -20.88 -2.43 -11.16
N LYS A 41 -19.97 -3.12 -11.85
CA LYS A 41 -20.05 -3.33 -13.31
C LYS A 41 -21.18 -4.27 -13.70
N PHE A 42 -21.49 -5.27 -12.89
CA PHE A 42 -22.43 -6.35 -13.20
C PHE A 42 -23.66 -6.36 -12.29
N SER A 43 -23.90 -5.29 -11.55
CA SER A 43 -25.13 -5.10 -10.78
C SER A 43 -26.13 -4.22 -11.53
N ASP A 44 -27.42 -4.52 -11.30
CA ASP A 44 -28.51 -3.62 -11.71
C ASP A 44 -28.66 -2.43 -10.72
N ASN A 45 -29.60 -1.53 -11.01
CA ASN A 45 -29.89 -0.37 -10.15
C ASN A 45 -30.42 -0.73 -8.75
N GLN A 46 -30.82 -1.98 -8.53
CA GLN A 46 -31.28 -2.51 -7.25
C GLN A 46 -30.16 -3.23 -6.49
N GLY A 47 -28.98 -3.36 -7.12
CA GLY A 47 -27.81 -4.03 -6.56
C GLY A 47 -27.81 -5.56 -6.78
N ASN A 48 -28.69 -6.13 -7.62
CA ASN A 48 -28.63 -7.55 -7.95
C ASN A 48 -27.49 -7.81 -8.92
N ILE A 49 -26.67 -8.85 -8.67
CA ILE A 49 -25.49 -9.20 -9.48
C ILE A 49 -25.84 -10.30 -10.48
N ASP A 50 -25.38 -10.11 -11.71
CA ASP A 50 -25.30 -11.19 -12.70
C ASP A 50 -24.01 -11.98 -12.51
N TYR A 51 -24.09 -13.06 -11.72
CA TYR A 51 -22.95 -13.93 -11.38
C TYR A 51 -22.35 -14.63 -12.61
N ASP A 52 -23.17 -15.01 -13.59
CA ASP A 52 -22.70 -15.66 -14.81
C ASP A 52 -21.84 -14.70 -15.64
N SER A 53 -22.26 -13.45 -15.76
CA SER A 53 -21.47 -12.41 -16.40
C SER A 53 -20.16 -12.11 -15.65
N VAL A 54 -20.17 -12.11 -14.32
CA VAL A 54 -18.94 -11.96 -13.51
C VAL A 54 -17.98 -13.12 -13.78
N LEU A 55 -18.46 -14.38 -13.74
CA LEU A 55 -17.62 -15.56 -13.98
C LEU A 55 -17.02 -15.56 -15.41
N ASN A 56 -17.85 -15.24 -16.40
CA ASN A 56 -17.40 -15.18 -17.79
C ASN A 56 -16.35 -14.07 -17.98
N TYR A 57 -16.57 -12.90 -17.37
CA TYR A 57 -15.62 -11.82 -17.40
C TYR A 57 -14.29 -12.20 -16.74
N THR A 58 -14.35 -12.79 -15.55
CA THR A 58 -13.18 -13.21 -14.78
C THR A 58 -12.35 -14.22 -15.57
N LYS A 59 -12.97 -15.30 -16.08
CA LYS A 59 -12.28 -16.31 -16.89
C LYS A 59 -11.63 -15.72 -18.14
N ARG A 60 -12.24 -14.71 -18.74
CA ARG A 60 -11.73 -14.11 -19.99
C ARG A 60 -10.66 -13.05 -19.76
N PHE A 61 -10.79 -12.24 -18.72
CA PHE A 61 -9.99 -11.03 -18.55
C PHE A 61 -9.09 -11.03 -17.31
N ILE A 62 -9.20 -12.02 -16.44
CA ILE A 62 -8.33 -12.16 -15.26
C ILE A 62 -7.78 -13.59 -15.26
N PRO A 63 -6.86 -13.90 -16.17
CA PRO A 63 -6.30 -15.24 -16.27
C PRO A 63 -5.47 -15.58 -15.03
N ASP A 64 -5.54 -16.83 -14.62
CA ASP A 64 -4.64 -17.38 -13.62
C ASP A 64 -3.29 -17.78 -14.25
N ARG A 65 -2.38 -18.26 -13.41
CA ARG A 65 -1.03 -18.65 -13.84
C ARG A 65 -1.05 -19.82 -14.83
N GLU A 66 -2.02 -20.72 -14.75
CA GLU A 66 -2.15 -21.87 -15.66
C GLU A 66 -2.69 -21.42 -17.02
N ALA A 67 -3.71 -20.56 -17.04
CA ALA A 67 -4.29 -19.98 -18.24
C ALA A 67 -3.26 -19.19 -19.06
N PHE A 68 -2.23 -18.62 -18.42
CA PHE A 68 -1.18 -17.86 -19.10
C PHE A 68 -0.35 -18.72 -20.09
N GLN A 69 -0.22 -20.03 -19.89
CA GLN A 69 0.42 -20.90 -20.88
C GLN A 69 -0.39 -20.99 -22.18
N GLY A 70 -1.72 -21.00 -22.08
CA GLY A 70 -2.61 -20.91 -23.24
C GLY A 70 -2.47 -19.57 -23.97
N ILE A 71 -2.36 -18.47 -23.22
CA ILE A 71 -2.11 -17.13 -23.77
C ILE A 71 -0.79 -17.10 -24.56
N LYS A 72 0.30 -17.66 -24.01
CA LYS A 72 1.58 -17.76 -24.74
C LYS A 72 1.46 -18.54 -26.05
N TYR A 73 0.72 -19.64 -26.02
CA TYR A 73 0.48 -20.44 -27.24
C TYR A 73 -0.30 -19.63 -28.29
N ASN A 74 -1.35 -18.95 -27.89
CA ASN A 74 -2.15 -18.10 -28.79
C ASN A 74 -1.32 -16.96 -29.40
N LEU A 75 -0.46 -16.33 -28.58
CA LEU A 75 0.50 -15.32 -29.05
C LEU A 75 1.45 -15.89 -30.09
N MET A 76 1.98 -17.11 -29.89
CA MET A 76 2.84 -17.80 -30.90
C MET A 76 2.10 -18.08 -32.19
N CYS A 77 0.78 -18.32 -32.13
CA CYS A 77 -0.09 -18.48 -33.31
C CYS A 77 -0.44 -17.15 -34.01
N GLY A 78 0.03 -16.01 -33.50
CA GLY A 78 -0.23 -14.69 -34.08
C GLY A 78 -1.51 -14.01 -33.56
N GLU A 79 -2.16 -14.59 -32.55
CA GLU A 79 -3.32 -13.99 -31.92
C GLU A 79 -2.90 -12.89 -30.94
N ARG A 80 -3.76 -11.89 -30.75
CA ARG A 80 -3.61 -10.88 -29.70
C ARG A 80 -4.32 -11.34 -28.45
N SER A 81 -3.74 -11.07 -27.29
CA SER A 81 -4.35 -11.43 -26.01
C SER A 81 -4.55 -10.20 -25.14
N LYS A 82 -5.80 -9.97 -24.72
CA LYS A 82 -6.19 -8.81 -23.91
C LYS A 82 -6.75 -9.28 -22.56
N PHE A 83 -6.14 -8.80 -21.47
CA PHE A 83 -6.54 -9.17 -20.11
C PHE A 83 -6.11 -8.12 -19.10
N LEU A 84 -6.60 -8.24 -17.85
CA LEU A 84 -6.21 -7.41 -16.73
C LEU A 84 -5.00 -8.04 -16.05
N ALA A 85 -3.95 -7.25 -15.87
CA ALA A 85 -2.73 -7.72 -15.20
C ALA A 85 -2.02 -6.58 -14.47
N ARG A 86 -1.18 -6.98 -13.56
CA ARG A 86 -0.18 -6.13 -12.92
C ARG A 86 1.06 -6.09 -13.80
N VAL A 87 1.51 -4.88 -14.11
CA VAL A 87 2.64 -4.63 -15.00
C VAL A 87 3.74 -3.89 -14.24
N ARG A 88 4.95 -4.37 -14.36
CA ARG A 88 6.17 -3.69 -13.89
C ARG A 88 7.02 -3.33 -15.09
N LEU A 89 7.54 -2.11 -15.12
CA LEU A 89 8.48 -1.68 -16.14
C LEU A 89 9.92 -1.67 -15.64
N ASN A 90 10.83 -1.95 -16.57
CA ASN A 90 12.27 -1.87 -16.36
C ASN A 90 12.93 -1.21 -17.59
N VAL A 91 13.60 -0.08 -17.38
CA VAL A 91 14.30 0.63 -18.44
C VAL A 91 15.68 -0.01 -18.66
N ASN A 92 15.88 -0.64 -19.81
CA ASN A 92 17.13 -1.28 -20.19
C ASN A 92 17.97 -0.35 -21.10
N LEU A 93 18.78 0.50 -20.49
CA LEU A 93 19.62 1.47 -21.21
C LEU A 93 20.63 0.81 -22.17
N LYS A 94 21.09 -0.42 -21.88
CA LYS A 94 22.04 -1.12 -22.77
C LYS A 94 21.39 -1.58 -24.07
N LYS A 95 20.12 -1.96 -24.01
CA LYS A 95 19.34 -2.38 -25.20
C LYS A 95 18.59 -1.22 -25.83
N GLY A 96 18.46 -0.08 -25.14
CA GLY A 96 17.66 1.07 -25.58
C GLY A 96 16.17 0.78 -25.63
N VAL A 97 15.65 -0.10 -24.76
CA VAL A 97 14.23 -0.50 -24.72
C VAL A 97 13.68 -0.44 -23.31
N VAL A 98 12.38 -0.30 -23.19
CA VAL A 98 11.66 -0.47 -21.93
C VAL A 98 11.05 -1.88 -21.93
N GLU A 99 11.47 -2.68 -20.97
CA GLU A 99 10.99 -4.05 -20.78
C GLU A 99 9.82 -4.04 -19.77
N PHE A 100 8.83 -4.92 -19.96
CA PHE A 100 7.78 -5.16 -18.98
C PHE A 100 7.92 -6.55 -18.36
N GLU A 101 7.45 -6.69 -17.13
CA GLU A 101 7.24 -7.97 -16.44
C GLU A 101 5.81 -8.03 -15.92
N LEU A 102 5.20 -9.22 -15.94
CA LEU A 102 3.92 -9.50 -15.32
C LEU A 102 4.15 -10.35 -14.05
N PRO A 103 4.20 -9.72 -12.85
CA PRO A 103 4.61 -10.41 -11.61
C PRO A 103 3.73 -11.59 -11.24
N ASP A 104 2.43 -11.54 -11.55
CA ASP A 104 1.46 -12.57 -11.17
C ASP A 104 1.65 -13.89 -11.94
N PHE A 105 2.36 -13.86 -13.07
CA PHE A 105 2.59 -15.03 -13.93
C PHE A 105 3.98 -15.66 -13.80
N GLY A 106 4.76 -15.23 -12.82
CA GLY A 106 6.06 -15.73 -12.45
C GLY A 106 7.22 -14.99 -13.08
N GLY A 107 8.26 -14.74 -12.27
CA GLY A 107 9.52 -14.12 -12.71
C GLY A 107 10.57 -15.13 -13.18
N GLY A 108 11.56 -14.70 -13.97
CA GLY A 108 12.70 -15.48 -14.44
C GLY A 108 12.72 -15.76 -15.95
N ARG A 109 13.74 -16.50 -16.42
CA ARG A 109 13.87 -16.90 -17.83
C ARG A 109 12.74 -17.83 -18.26
N GLY A 110 11.65 -17.30 -18.75
CA GLY A 110 10.42 -18.03 -19.10
C GLY A 110 9.17 -17.47 -18.43
N GLY A 111 9.32 -16.42 -17.62
CA GLY A 111 8.24 -15.63 -17.09
C GLY A 111 7.53 -14.81 -18.17
N ALA A 112 6.47 -14.12 -17.77
CA ALA A 112 5.73 -13.20 -18.61
C ALA A 112 6.47 -11.86 -18.66
N SER A 113 7.38 -11.71 -19.61
CA SER A 113 8.12 -10.47 -19.86
C SER A 113 8.29 -10.22 -21.34
N GLY A 114 8.52 -8.97 -21.71
CA GLY A 114 8.72 -8.57 -23.10
C GLY A 114 9.04 -7.09 -23.20
N ILE A 115 8.80 -6.49 -24.35
CA ILE A 115 9.11 -5.10 -24.67
C ILE A 115 7.83 -4.28 -24.67
N VAL A 116 7.87 -3.07 -24.16
CA VAL A 116 6.77 -2.11 -24.25
C VAL A 116 6.83 -1.42 -25.61
N SER A 117 5.69 -1.33 -26.32
CA SER A 117 5.64 -0.61 -27.60
C SER A 117 5.78 0.89 -27.40
N ASP A 118 6.28 1.56 -28.46
CA ASP A 118 6.48 3.02 -28.44
C ASP A 118 5.15 3.76 -28.25
N GLU A 119 4.06 3.27 -28.84
CA GLU A 119 2.73 3.88 -28.67
C GLU A 119 2.24 3.85 -27.23
N VAL A 120 2.53 2.78 -26.49
CA VAL A 120 2.20 2.69 -25.06
C VAL A 120 3.06 3.64 -24.24
N LEU A 121 4.36 3.77 -24.58
CA LEU A 121 5.26 4.69 -23.88
C LEU A 121 4.88 6.14 -24.14
N GLU A 122 4.59 6.53 -25.38
CA GLU A 122 4.16 7.90 -25.71
C GLU A 122 2.91 8.31 -24.93
N GLN A 123 1.99 7.37 -24.70
CA GLN A 123 0.70 7.67 -24.09
C GLN A 123 0.69 7.52 -22.57
N TYR A 124 1.49 6.59 -22.01
CA TYR A 124 1.39 6.18 -20.60
C TYR A 124 2.72 6.14 -19.85
N ALA A 125 3.83 6.65 -20.43
CA ALA A 125 5.14 6.62 -19.78
C ALA A 125 5.11 7.29 -18.40
N ASP A 126 4.45 8.44 -18.27
CA ASP A 126 4.35 9.18 -17.01
C ASP A 126 3.65 8.37 -15.89
N VAL A 127 2.66 7.54 -16.24
CA VAL A 127 1.94 6.69 -15.30
C VAL A 127 2.76 5.44 -15.01
N LEU A 128 3.20 4.76 -16.06
CA LEU A 128 3.86 3.45 -15.97
C LEU A 128 5.27 3.51 -15.36
N LEU A 129 5.99 4.63 -15.50
CA LEU A 129 7.33 4.81 -14.93
C LEU A 129 7.33 5.46 -13.56
N ARG A 130 6.23 6.14 -13.18
CA ARG A 130 6.10 6.76 -11.86
C ARG A 130 5.91 5.72 -10.77
N GLU A 131 5.14 4.69 -11.05
CA GLU A 131 4.80 3.62 -10.12
C GLU A 131 5.60 2.35 -10.43
N SER A 132 6.06 1.67 -9.41
CA SER A 132 6.86 0.45 -9.57
C SER A 132 6.05 -0.75 -10.06
N GLU A 133 4.74 -0.75 -9.84
CA GLU A 133 3.80 -1.77 -10.33
C GLU A 133 2.45 -1.12 -10.65
N ASN A 134 1.98 -1.36 -11.86
CA ASN A 134 0.76 -0.74 -12.38
C ASN A 134 -0.28 -1.81 -12.73
N TRP A 135 -1.50 -1.65 -12.25
CA TRP A 135 -2.63 -2.46 -12.72
C TRP A 135 -3.24 -1.85 -13.97
N GLY A 136 -3.46 -2.68 -14.99
CA GLY A 136 -4.11 -2.22 -16.21
C GLY A 136 -4.67 -3.34 -17.07
N ILE A 137 -5.59 -2.97 -17.97
CA ILE A 137 -6.00 -3.84 -19.07
C ILE A 137 -4.90 -3.74 -20.11
N ILE A 138 -4.19 -4.84 -20.33
CA ILE A 138 -3.08 -4.96 -21.28
C ILE A 138 -3.51 -5.71 -22.53
N GLU A 139 -2.86 -5.42 -23.64
CA GLU A 139 -2.92 -6.23 -24.84
C GLU A 139 -1.50 -6.64 -25.22
N LEU A 140 -1.29 -7.94 -25.35
CA LEU A 140 -0.01 -8.54 -25.76
C LEU A 140 -0.07 -8.98 -27.21
N THR A 141 1.05 -8.80 -27.92
CA THR A 141 1.32 -9.32 -29.26
C THR A 141 2.67 -10.02 -29.29
N PHE A 142 2.90 -10.88 -30.30
CA PHE A 142 4.16 -11.57 -30.50
C PHE A 142 4.66 -11.35 -31.92
N GLY A 143 5.87 -10.82 -32.05
CA GLY A 143 6.41 -10.48 -33.35
C GLY A 143 7.92 -10.25 -33.38
N SER A 144 8.48 -10.06 -34.56
CA SER A 144 9.85 -9.57 -34.79
C SER A 144 9.80 -8.12 -35.21
N THR A 145 10.65 -7.27 -34.65
CA THR A 145 10.93 -5.95 -35.23
C THR A 145 11.70 -6.14 -36.52
N LEU A 146 11.06 -5.86 -37.65
CA LEU A 146 11.77 -5.62 -38.90
C LEU A 146 12.26 -4.16 -38.85
N ILE A 147 13.56 -3.96 -38.88
CA ILE A 147 14.13 -2.63 -39.17
C ILE A 147 14.25 -2.61 -40.69
N ASP A 148 13.37 -1.90 -41.38
CA ASP A 148 13.54 -1.59 -42.79
C ASP A 148 14.80 -0.73 -42.95
N GLU A 149 15.66 -1.11 -43.92
CA GLU A 149 16.96 -0.46 -44.15
C GLU A 149 16.83 1.01 -44.61
N ASP A 150 15.64 1.43 -45.00
CA ASP A 150 15.39 2.81 -45.53
C ASP A 150 14.87 3.79 -44.46
N ASP A 151 14.43 3.34 -43.31
CA ASP A 151 13.99 4.17 -42.17
C ASP A 151 15.02 4.14 -41.04
N VAL A 152 16.18 4.75 -41.27
CA VAL A 152 17.10 5.15 -40.17
C VAL A 152 16.62 6.49 -39.58
N SER A 153 15.35 6.56 -39.24
CA SER A 153 14.85 7.40 -38.19
C SER A 153 14.89 6.55 -36.92
N PHE A 154 15.62 7.00 -35.94
CA PHE A 154 15.71 6.42 -34.61
C PHE A 154 14.38 5.81 -34.18
N SER A 155 14.39 4.55 -33.72
CA SER A 155 13.21 3.94 -33.08
C SER A 155 12.69 4.92 -32.01
N GLY A 156 11.37 5.10 -31.91
CA GLY A 156 10.73 6.14 -31.10
C GLY A 156 11.22 6.18 -29.64
N SER A 157 11.62 5.03 -29.06
CA SER A 157 12.18 4.94 -27.71
C SER A 157 13.52 5.68 -27.58
N ALA A 158 14.41 5.60 -28.59
CA ALA A 158 15.69 6.32 -28.58
C ALA A 158 15.50 7.83 -28.82
N ALA A 159 14.53 8.21 -29.65
CA ALA A 159 14.16 9.62 -29.88
C ALA A 159 13.51 10.24 -28.62
N PHE A 160 12.69 9.47 -27.92
CA PHE A 160 12.09 9.88 -26.64
C PHE A 160 13.15 10.14 -25.57
N PHE A 161 14.15 9.25 -25.43
CA PHE A 161 15.25 9.45 -24.49
C PHE A 161 16.19 10.60 -24.91
N GLY A 162 16.46 10.77 -26.20
CA GLY A 162 17.26 11.90 -26.72
C GLY A 162 16.61 13.25 -26.45
N SER A 163 15.30 13.36 -26.50
CA SER A 163 14.56 14.58 -26.17
C SER A 163 14.57 14.91 -24.66
N LEU A 164 14.64 13.91 -23.82
CA LEU A 164 14.67 14.06 -22.35
C LEU A 164 16.07 14.50 -21.83
N PHE A 165 17.15 14.12 -22.51
CA PHE A 165 18.52 14.34 -22.04
C PHE A 165 19.36 15.29 -22.89
N GLY A 166 18.83 15.87 -23.97
CA GLY A 166 19.40 17.02 -24.65
C GLY A 166 20.67 16.79 -25.47
N GLU A 167 21.02 15.56 -25.87
CA GLU A 167 22.22 15.30 -26.66
C GLU A 167 21.99 15.30 -28.17
N LYS A 168 22.72 16.16 -28.89
CA LYS A 168 22.81 16.17 -30.35
C LYS A 168 23.93 15.23 -30.81
N HIS A 169 23.60 14.13 -31.47
CA HIS A 169 24.61 13.29 -32.10
C HIS A 169 24.93 13.73 -33.54
N THR A 170 26.23 13.93 -33.77
CA THR A 170 26.85 14.18 -35.08
C THR A 170 27.06 12.88 -35.84
N LYS A 171 26.74 12.93 -37.14
CA LYS A 171 26.97 11.84 -38.11
C LYS A 171 28.48 11.62 -38.31
N ASP A 172 28.94 10.36 -38.34
CA ASP A 172 29.85 9.86 -39.37
C ASP A 172 30.15 8.34 -39.26
N LYS A 173 30.16 7.73 -40.43
CA LYS A 173 30.78 6.51 -40.95
C LYS A 173 29.88 5.29 -41.23
N GLU A 174 29.80 5.05 -42.55
CA GLU A 174 29.37 3.80 -43.19
C GLU A 174 30.24 2.64 -42.72
N ASP A 175 29.58 1.55 -42.31
CA ASP A 175 30.15 0.22 -42.37
C ASP A 175 29.05 -0.87 -42.59
N LYS A 176 29.40 -1.89 -43.35
CA LYS A 176 28.57 -2.92 -43.96
C LYS A 176 27.68 -3.65 -42.95
N ARG A 177 26.36 -3.56 -43.15
CA ARG A 177 25.34 -4.19 -42.30
C ARG A 177 25.13 -5.65 -42.65
N LYS A 178 25.28 -6.52 -41.65
CA LYS A 178 24.68 -7.84 -41.61
C LYS A 178 23.26 -7.70 -41.07
N THR A 179 22.27 -8.19 -41.79
CA THR A 179 20.88 -8.29 -41.32
C THR A 179 20.84 -9.23 -40.12
N GLU A 180 20.83 -8.69 -38.89
CA GLU A 180 20.55 -9.51 -37.70
C GLU A 180 19.02 -9.67 -37.58
N ILE A 181 18.55 -10.88 -37.80
CA ILE A 181 17.18 -11.29 -37.45
C ILE A 181 17.08 -11.22 -35.92
N LYS A 182 16.48 -10.16 -35.40
CA LYS A 182 16.19 -10.06 -33.96
C LYS A 182 15.20 -11.18 -33.57
N ALA A 183 15.44 -11.79 -32.43
CA ALA A 183 14.56 -12.81 -31.87
C ALA A 183 13.12 -12.27 -31.74
N LYS A 184 12.13 -13.13 -32.00
CA LYS A 184 10.72 -12.80 -31.75
C LYS A 184 10.49 -12.60 -30.26
N GLU A 185 9.85 -11.51 -29.88
CA GLU A 185 9.59 -11.15 -28.48
C GLU A 185 8.09 -10.83 -28.28
N ILE A 186 7.66 -10.82 -27.02
CA ILE A 186 6.32 -10.40 -26.63
C ILE A 186 6.33 -8.87 -26.49
N TYR A 187 5.34 -8.21 -27.07
CA TYR A 187 5.15 -6.76 -26.97
C TYR A 187 3.91 -6.44 -26.17
N LEU A 188 4.03 -5.46 -25.26
CA LEU A 188 2.90 -4.77 -24.67
C LEU A 188 2.43 -3.71 -25.66
N SER A 189 1.42 -4.06 -26.47
CA SER A 189 0.92 -3.25 -27.59
C SER A 189 -0.20 -2.30 -27.20
N SER A 190 -0.86 -2.51 -26.06
CA SER A 190 -1.85 -1.58 -25.51
C SER A 190 -1.88 -1.69 -23.98
N TYR A 191 -2.11 -0.54 -23.35
CA TYR A 191 -2.28 -0.43 -21.91
C TYR A 191 -3.42 0.53 -21.61
N LYS A 192 -4.27 0.19 -20.65
CA LYS A 192 -5.28 1.08 -20.10
C LYS A 192 -5.23 0.96 -18.58
N PRO A 193 -4.96 2.04 -17.83
CA PRO A 193 -4.90 2.02 -16.39
C PRO A 193 -6.16 1.41 -15.77
N PHE A 194 -5.98 0.55 -14.77
CA PHE A 194 -7.06 0.07 -13.95
C PHE A 194 -7.26 1.02 -12.76
N CYS A 195 -7.92 2.10 -13.01
CA CYS A 195 -8.55 2.93 -11.98
C CYS A 195 -9.82 3.46 -12.62
N PRO A 196 -10.98 2.82 -12.37
CA PRO A 196 -12.24 3.22 -13.00
C PRO A 196 -12.76 4.56 -12.44
N TYR A 197 -12.15 5.07 -11.36
CA TYR A 197 -12.61 6.27 -10.65
C TYR A 197 -11.65 7.43 -10.84
N ARG A 198 -12.22 8.62 -11.00
CA ARG A 198 -11.45 9.86 -10.91
C ARG A 198 -11.14 10.14 -9.44
N VAL A 199 -9.87 10.13 -9.08
CA VAL A 199 -9.40 10.56 -7.77
C VAL A 199 -9.40 12.09 -7.74
N ASP A 200 -10.32 12.65 -6.97
CA ASP A 200 -10.46 14.09 -6.77
C ASP A 200 -10.45 14.36 -5.26
N LEU A 201 -9.31 14.83 -4.76
CA LEU A 201 -9.13 15.08 -3.33
C LEU A 201 -10.00 16.23 -2.83
N GLU A 202 -10.21 17.27 -3.63
CA GLU A 202 -11.01 18.40 -3.21
C GLU A 202 -12.49 18.00 -3.09
N TYR A 203 -12.97 17.18 -4.02
CA TYR A 203 -14.31 16.59 -3.89
C TYR A 203 -14.44 15.74 -2.62
N TYR A 204 -13.43 14.90 -2.32
CA TYR A 204 -13.44 14.05 -1.13
C TYR A 204 -13.40 14.86 0.17
N LYS A 205 -12.57 15.91 0.23
CA LYS A 205 -12.48 16.83 1.36
C LYS A 205 -13.82 17.55 1.60
N GLU A 206 -14.45 18.03 0.54
CA GLU A 206 -15.76 18.66 0.64
C GLU A 206 -16.87 17.66 1.02
N ALA A 207 -16.83 16.45 0.49
CA ALA A 207 -17.75 15.38 0.86
C ALA A 207 -17.65 15.04 2.36
N ARG A 208 -16.44 15.01 2.94
CA ARG A 208 -16.20 14.78 4.36
C ARG A 208 -16.94 15.81 5.25
N ARG A 209 -17.01 17.07 4.86
CA ARG A 209 -17.69 18.14 5.62
C ARG A 209 -19.16 17.86 5.90
N ARG A 210 -19.78 16.96 5.15
CA ARG A 210 -21.18 16.59 5.33
C ARG A 210 -21.44 15.65 6.50
N PHE A 211 -20.41 15.01 7.04
CA PHE A 211 -20.52 14.02 8.11
C PHE A 211 -19.96 14.59 9.42
N ASP A 212 -20.60 14.28 10.55
CA ASP A 212 -19.94 14.43 11.84
C ASP A 212 -18.83 13.39 12.02
N ILE A 213 -18.05 13.50 13.10
CA ILE A 213 -16.90 12.60 13.29
C ILE A 213 -17.31 11.15 13.53
N HIS A 214 -18.41 10.91 14.23
CA HIS A 214 -18.92 9.56 14.53
C HIS A 214 -19.41 8.88 13.26
N GLU A 215 -20.24 9.58 12.46
CA GLU A 215 -20.66 9.12 11.15
C GLU A 215 -19.47 8.84 10.23
N TRP A 216 -18.45 9.70 10.27
CA TRP A 216 -17.27 9.53 9.41
C TRP A 216 -16.42 8.31 9.78
N ILE A 217 -16.25 8.04 11.06
CA ILE A 217 -15.60 6.82 11.56
C ILE A 217 -16.31 5.59 10.98
N ASP A 218 -17.64 5.57 11.00
CA ASP A 218 -18.45 4.47 10.46
C ASP A 218 -18.32 4.35 8.93
N VAL A 219 -18.30 5.47 8.22
CA VAL A 219 -18.05 5.52 6.76
C VAL A 219 -16.68 4.93 6.42
N VAL A 220 -15.62 5.28 7.16
CA VAL A 220 -14.26 4.78 6.92
C VAL A 220 -14.18 3.28 7.18
N ILE A 221 -14.78 2.79 8.26
CA ILE A 221 -14.78 1.35 8.60
C ILE A 221 -15.54 0.56 7.53
N SER A 222 -16.70 1.06 7.09
CA SER A 222 -17.49 0.41 6.03
C SER A 222 -16.78 0.42 4.68
N ALA A 223 -16.00 1.47 4.37
CA ALA A 223 -15.21 1.56 3.14
C ALA A 223 -14.17 0.42 3.01
N VAL A 224 -13.68 -0.10 4.13
CA VAL A 224 -12.69 -1.18 4.18
C VAL A 224 -13.28 -2.54 4.53
N ASP A 225 -14.55 -2.76 4.21
CA ASP A 225 -15.28 -4.04 4.30
C ASP A 225 -15.69 -4.48 5.71
N TYR A 226 -15.66 -3.60 6.70
CA TYR A 226 -16.07 -3.93 8.06
C TYR A 226 -17.35 -3.23 8.46
N ASN A 227 -18.16 -3.91 9.30
CA ASN A 227 -19.37 -3.34 9.89
C ASN A 227 -18.99 -2.58 11.17
N PRO A 228 -19.23 -1.25 11.23
CA PRO A 228 -18.92 -0.47 12.42
C PRO A 228 -19.71 -0.89 13.67
N ASP A 229 -20.90 -1.47 13.52
CA ASP A 229 -21.73 -1.93 14.64
C ASP A 229 -21.17 -3.21 15.30
N GLY A 230 -20.24 -3.90 14.65
CA GLY A 230 -19.55 -5.07 15.21
C GLY A 230 -18.49 -4.73 16.28
N TYR A 231 -18.13 -3.46 16.44
CA TYR A 231 -17.14 -3.01 17.43
C TYR A 231 -17.85 -2.67 18.75
N VAL A 232 -17.98 -3.67 19.61
CA VAL A 232 -18.72 -3.57 20.87
C VAL A 232 -17.80 -3.66 22.09
N ASP A 233 -18.24 -3.04 23.20
CA ASP A 233 -17.63 -3.16 24.52
C ASP A 233 -17.94 -4.52 25.17
N GLU A 234 -17.49 -4.73 26.39
CA GLU A 234 -17.73 -5.94 27.19
C GLU A 234 -19.21 -6.14 27.54
N PHE A 235 -20.03 -5.10 27.45
CA PHE A 235 -21.48 -5.12 27.70
C PHE A 235 -22.31 -5.31 26.42
N GLY A 236 -21.66 -5.33 25.24
CA GLY A 236 -22.32 -5.47 23.95
C GLY A 236 -22.81 -4.16 23.34
N ASN A 237 -22.45 -2.99 23.89
CA ASN A 237 -22.75 -1.70 23.29
C ASN A 237 -21.72 -1.32 22.25
N VAL A 238 -22.12 -0.66 21.17
CA VAL A 238 -21.20 -0.13 20.15
C VAL A 238 -20.19 0.83 20.80
N SER A 239 -18.91 0.57 20.61
CA SER A 239 -17.81 1.27 21.24
C SER A 239 -16.98 2.01 20.21
N GLU A 240 -16.97 3.34 20.29
CA GLU A 240 -16.11 4.18 19.46
C GLU A 240 -14.63 3.96 19.74
N GLU A 241 -14.27 3.70 21.00
CA GLU A 241 -12.89 3.36 21.37
C GLU A 241 -12.39 2.12 20.61
N LYS A 242 -13.21 1.06 20.51
CA LYS A 242 -12.88 -0.15 19.74
C LYS A 242 -12.75 0.15 18.24
N LYS A 243 -13.58 1.03 17.69
CA LYS A 243 -13.46 1.53 16.32
C LYS A 243 -12.14 2.27 16.11
N LEU A 244 -11.74 3.12 17.05
CA LEU A 244 -10.46 3.84 16.97
C LEU A 244 -9.25 2.90 17.03
N TYR A 245 -9.28 1.83 17.82
CA TYR A 245 -8.22 0.80 17.78
C TYR A 245 -8.10 0.16 16.40
N PHE A 246 -9.23 -0.16 15.76
CA PHE A 246 -9.23 -0.69 14.40
C PHE A 246 -8.65 0.30 13.38
N LEU A 247 -9.02 1.57 13.45
CA LEU A 247 -8.58 2.60 12.50
C LEU A 247 -7.06 2.84 12.53
N ARG A 248 -6.35 2.49 13.62
CA ARG A 248 -4.89 2.55 13.71
C ARG A 248 -4.21 1.74 12.61
N ARG A 249 -4.85 0.69 12.10
CA ARG A 249 -4.37 -0.12 10.97
C ARG A 249 -4.30 0.65 9.66
N LEU A 250 -5.11 1.70 9.49
CA LEU A 250 -5.20 2.48 8.26
C LEU A 250 -4.15 3.60 8.18
N LEU A 251 -3.43 3.90 9.25
CA LEU A 251 -2.45 4.99 9.27
C LEU A 251 -1.33 4.86 8.23
N PRO A 252 -0.77 3.66 7.94
CA PRO A 252 0.24 3.51 6.89
C PRO A 252 -0.29 3.71 5.47
N PHE A 253 -1.61 3.63 5.27
CA PHE A 253 -2.23 3.86 3.96
C PHE A 253 -2.27 5.35 3.61
N VAL A 254 -2.33 6.23 4.63
CA VAL A 254 -2.61 7.65 4.47
C VAL A 254 -1.40 8.55 4.79
N GLU A 255 -0.38 8.02 5.43
CA GLU A 255 0.82 8.79 5.79
C GLU A 255 2.11 8.01 5.46
N LYS A 256 3.11 8.76 4.98
CA LYS A 256 4.42 8.22 4.57
C LYS A 256 5.22 7.71 5.76
N ARG A 257 5.91 6.58 5.54
CA ARG A 257 6.87 6.00 6.50
C ARG A 257 6.30 5.80 7.91
N VAL A 258 5.02 5.46 8.03
CA VAL A 258 4.43 5.06 9.31
C VAL A 258 4.85 3.62 9.61
N ASN A 259 5.67 3.44 10.64
CA ASN A 259 6.15 2.14 11.08
C ASN A 259 5.36 1.68 12.30
N LEU A 260 4.73 0.52 12.22
CA LEU A 260 3.83 0.01 13.26
C LEU A 260 4.14 -1.44 13.64
N ILE A 261 3.88 -1.78 14.89
CA ILE A 261 3.81 -3.15 15.37
C ILE A 261 2.38 -3.42 15.84
N GLU A 262 1.83 -4.54 15.43
CA GLU A 262 0.56 -5.06 15.94
C GLU A 262 0.75 -6.46 16.46
N LEU A 263 0.42 -6.66 17.73
CA LEU A 263 0.28 -7.99 18.30
C LEU A 263 -1.19 -8.22 18.63
N ALA A 264 -1.76 -9.28 18.08
CA ALA A 264 -3.18 -9.56 18.22
C ALA A 264 -3.45 -11.06 18.34
N PRO A 265 -4.56 -11.47 18.97
CA PRO A 265 -5.07 -12.82 18.85
C PRO A 265 -5.35 -13.18 17.38
N LYS A 266 -5.39 -14.48 17.08
CA LYS A 266 -5.78 -14.98 15.75
C LYS A 266 -7.22 -14.59 15.43
N GLY A 267 -7.47 -14.27 14.15
CA GLY A 267 -8.83 -14.02 13.66
C GLY A 267 -9.35 -12.60 13.89
N THR A 268 -8.49 -11.60 14.12
CA THR A 268 -8.88 -10.18 14.24
C THR A 268 -8.86 -9.42 12.91
N GLY A 269 -8.67 -10.11 11.77
CA GLY A 269 -8.71 -9.50 10.43
C GLY A 269 -7.46 -8.72 10.02
N LYS A 270 -6.34 -8.78 10.78
CA LYS A 270 -5.13 -7.97 10.50
C LYS A 270 -4.55 -8.22 9.11
N SER A 271 -4.37 -9.48 8.71
CA SER A 271 -3.80 -9.83 7.40
C SER A 271 -4.68 -9.34 6.25
N TYR A 272 -6.01 -9.41 6.41
CA TYR A 272 -6.97 -8.97 5.40
C TYR A 272 -6.82 -7.49 5.05
N ILE A 273 -6.74 -6.62 6.05
CA ILE A 273 -6.58 -5.17 5.87
C ILE A 273 -5.33 -4.88 5.02
N PHE A 274 -4.18 -5.43 5.40
CA PHE A 274 -2.92 -5.10 4.74
C PHE A 274 -2.72 -5.81 3.40
N GLU A 275 -3.46 -6.88 3.10
CA GLU A 275 -3.33 -7.63 1.85
C GLU A 275 -4.39 -7.27 0.81
N LYS A 276 -5.64 -7.02 1.24
CA LYS A 276 -6.80 -7.00 0.32
C LYS A 276 -7.38 -5.62 0.05
N ILE A 277 -7.12 -4.62 0.89
CA ILE A 277 -7.76 -3.31 0.77
C ILE A 277 -7.09 -2.43 -0.28
N SER A 278 -5.76 -2.48 -0.41
CA SER A 278 -5.02 -1.64 -1.36
C SER A 278 -4.07 -2.47 -2.22
N LYS A 279 -4.02 -2.17 -3.51
CA LYS A 279 -3.00 -2.70 -4.44
C LYS A 279 -1.60 -2.12 -4.19
N ARG A 280 -1.50 -1.09 -3.34
CA ARG A 280 -0.24 -0.38 -3.04
C ARG A 280 0.45 -0.88 -1.79
N GLY A 281 -0.06 -1.94 -1.16
CA GLY A 281 0.56 -2.62 -0.04
C GLY A 281 1.15 -3.97 -0.44
N TRP A 282 2.16 -4.42 0.31
CA TRP A 282 2.70 -5.76 0.17
C TRP A 282 2.79 -6.44 1.53
N LEU A 283 2.24 -7.65 1.61
CA LEU A 283 2.30 -8.47 2.82
C LEU A 283 3.17 -9.70 2.59
N ILE A 284 4.21 -9.86 3.42
CA ILE A 284 5.07 -11.03 3.44
C ILE A 284 4.52 -11.99 4.51
N SER A 285 4.08 -13.17 4.09
CA SER A 285 3.53 -14.19 5.00
C SER A 285 4.43 -15.43 4.98
N GLY A 286 5.30 -15.55 5.98
CA GLY A 286 6.24 -16.68 6.10
C GLY A 286 7.39 -16.68 5.09
N GLY A 287 8.19 -17.76 5.14
CA GLY A 287 9.32 -17.98 4.22
C GLY A 287 10.58 -17.22 4.58
N THR A 288 11.51 -17.15 3.61
CA THR A 288 12.84 -16.53 3.78
C THR A 288 12.92 -15.22 3.03
N VAL A 289 13.28 -14.14 3.72
CA VAL A 289 13.40 -12.79 3.18
C VAL A 289 14.88 -12.44 3.01
N SER A 290 15.28 -12.11 1.77
CA SER A 290 16.63 -11.64 1.48
C SER A 290 16.70 -10.09 1.49
N ARG A 291 17.91 -9.56 1.67
CA ARG A 291 18.17 -8.12 1.54
C ARG A 291 17.81 -7.60 0.14
N ALA A 292 18.07 -8.41 -0.91
CA ALA A 292 17.76 -8.07 -2.29
C ALA A 292 16.25 -7.91 -2.51
N THR A 293 15.46 -8.82 -1.94
CA THR A 293 13.98 -8.75 -2.04
C THR A 293 13.42 -7.54 -1.31
N LEU A 294 13.89 -7.28 -0.10
CA LEU A 294 13.28 -6.25 0.76
C LEU A 294 13.79 -4.84 0.44
N ILE A 295 15.08 -4.68 0.25
CA ILE A 295 15.75 -3.39 0.26
C ILE A 295 16.31 -3.02 -1.12
N TYR A 296 17.32 -3.75 -1.60
CA TYR A 296 17.97 -3.46 -2.87
C TYR A 296 18.69 -4.68 -3.45
N ASP A 297 18.41 -4.99 -4.71
CA ASP A 297 19.09 -6.04 -5.48
C ASP A 297 20.29 -5.46 -6.22
N ASN A 298 21.50 -5.70 -5.68
CA ASN A 298 22.74 -5.23 -6.27
C ASN A 298 23.04 -5.87 -7.64
N SER A 299 22.56 -7.07 -7.90
CA SER A 299 22.80 -7.79 -9.16
C SER A 299 21.95 -7.20 -10.29
N LYS A 300 20.69 -6.88 -10.00
CA LYS A 300 19.76 -6.28 -10.97
C LYS A 300 19.80 -4.74 -10.95
N LYS A 301 20.46 -4.13 -9.97
CA LYS A 301 20.47 -2.68 -9.72
C LYS A 301 19.08 -2.07 -9.56
N THR A 302 18.19 -2.79 -8.87
CA THR A 302 16.80 -2.39 -8.65
C THR A 302 16.45 -2.34 -7.17
N GLY A 303 15.57 -1.42 -6.81
CA GLY A 303 15.01 -1.34 -5.46
C GLY A 303 14.17 -2.57 -5.11
N GLY A 304 14.17 -2.96 -3.83
CA GLY A 304 13.36 -4.02 -3.27
C GLY A 304 11.91 -3.58 -2.99
N LEU A 305 11.19 -4.38 -2.20
CA LEU A 305 9.77 -4.11 -1.86
C LEU A 305 9.56 -2.75 -1.22
N LEU A 306 10.48 -2.30 -0.35
CA LEU A 306 10.37 -0.99 0.31
C LEU A 306 10.37 0.20 -0.65
N THR A 307 10.85 0.06 -1.89
CA THR A 307 10.81 1.13 -2.89
C THR A 307 9.59 1.11 -3.80
N ARG A 308 8.72 0.12 -3.65
CA ARG A 308 7.66 -0.17 -4.62
C ARG A 308 6.25 0.03 -4.07
N PHE A 309 6.11 -0.03 -2.75
CA PHE A 309 4.81 -0.04 -2.10
C PHE A 309 4.71 1.08 -1.07
N ASP A 310 3.49 1.47 -0.75
CA ASP A 310 3.19 2.43 0.30
C ASP A 310 3.52 1.89 1.69
N TYR A 311 3.43 0.57 1.84
CA TYR A 311 3.85 -0.15 3.04
C TYR A 311 4.24 -1.59 2.70
N VAL A 312 5.13 -2.14 3.54
CA VAL A 312 5.51 -3.54 3.54
C VAL A 312 5.21 -4.13 4.92
N GLY A 313 4.29 -5.09 4.94
CA GLY A 313 3.89 -5.82 6.14
C GLY A 313 4.61 -7.17 6.25
N PHE A 314 4.94 -7.56 7.47
CA PHE A 314 5.48 -8.87 7.84
C PHE A 314 4.44 -9.60 8.69
N ASP A 315 3.69 -10.49 8.07
CA ASP A 315 2.66 -11.27 8.77
C ASP A 315 3.24 -12.56 9.35
N GLU A 316 2.69 -12.96 10.50
CA GLU A 316 3.24 -14.09 11.27
C GLU A 316 4.78 -13.97 11.43
N VAL A 317 5.23 -12.79 11.85
CA VAL A 317 6.65 -12.43 11.89
C VAL A 317 7.52 -13.46 12.63
N GLN A 318 6.93 -14.25 13.54
CA GLN A 318 7.61 -15.35 14.25
C GLN A 318 8.03 -16.49 13.31
N SER A 319 7.37 -16.63 12.14
CA SER A 319 7.63 -17.69 11.14
C SER A 319 8.56 -17.23 10.00
N ILE A 320 8.88 -15.94 9.95
CA ILE A 320 9.73 -15.37 8.90
C ILE A 320 11.20 -15.55 9.25
N THR A 321 11.95 -16.12 8.32
CA THR A 321 13.40 -16.23 8.40
C THR A 321 14.05 -15.15 7.54
N PHE A 322 15.11 -14.51 8.05
CA PHE A 322 15.86 -13.50 7.31
C PHE A 322 17.23 -14.03 6.89
N GLU A 323 17.59 -13.88 5.61
CA GLU A 323 18.96 -14.12 5.15
C GLU A 323 19.87 -13.00 5.68
N GLN A 324 20.93 -13.36 6.40
CA GLN A 324 21.88 -12.41 7.01
C GLN A 324 21.16 -11.34 7.88
N PRO A 325 20.48 -11.76 8.95
CA PRO A 325 19.56 -10.90 9.72
C PRO A 325 20.24 -9.61 10.21
N GLY A 326 21.51 -9.64 10.60
CA GLY A 326 22.22 -8.43 11.03
C GLY A 326 22.39 -7.37 9.93
N GLN A 327 22.56 -7.77 8.66
CA GLN A 327 22.66 -6.81 7.55
C GLN A 327 21.29 -6.19 7.22
N ILE A 328 20.23 -7.00 7.24
CA ILE A 328 18.86 -6.54 7.02
C ILE A 328 18.46 -5.59 8.14
N GLN A 329 18.72 -5.94 9.39
CA GLN A 329 18.44 -5.11 10.56
C GLN A 329 19.15 -3.74 10.47
N GLN A 330 20.45 -3.72 10.12
CA GLN A 330 21.19 -2.48 9.97
C GLN A 330 20.61 -1.60 8.86
N ALA A 331 20.25 -2.19 7.72
CA ALA A 331 19.67 -1.46 6.61
C ALA A 331 18.26 -0.95 6.93
N LEU A 332 17.42 -1.74 7.64
CA LEU A 332 16.12 -1.30 8.12
C LEU A 332 16.23 -0.18 9.14
N LYS A 333 17.16 -0.26 10.12
CA LYS A 333 17.41 0.83 11.07
C LYS A 333 17.75 2.14 10.36
N HIS A 334 18.59 2.08 9.33
CA HIS A 334 18.92 3.27 8.54
C HIS A 334 17.70 3.78 7.76
N TYR A 335 16.98 2.89 7.10
CA TYR A 335 15.77 3.22 6.35
C TYR A 335 14.68 3.87 7.22
N MET A 336 14.35 3.25 8.35
CA MET A 336 13.31 3.74 9.26
C MET A 336 13.64 5.13 9.85
N GLU A 337 14.94 5.44 10.04
CA GLU A 337 15.38 6.76 10.52
C GLU A 337 15.32 7.82 9.41
N PHE A 338 15.91 7.53 8.24
CA PHE A 338 16.15 8.53 7.21
C PHE A 338 15.25 8.45 5.98
N GLY A 339 14.55 7.33 5.77
CA GLY A 339 13.81 7.07 4.53
C GLY A 339 14.71 6.75 3.34
N GLU A 340 15.99 6.46 3.59
CA GLU A 340 16.99 6.22 2.55
C GLU A 340 17.36 4.75 2.47
N ILE A 341 17.46 4.25 1.24
CA ILE A 341 17.94 2.92 0.91
C ILE A 341 19.29 3.05 0.22
N LYS A 342 20.31 2.39 0.78
CA LYS A 342 21.66 2.36 0.22
C LYS A 342 21.92 1.02 -0.48
N GLY A 343 22.10 1.07 -1.80
CA GLY A 343 22.72 0.04 -2.61
C GLY A 343 24.25 0.16 -2.61
N PHE A 344 24.95 -0.70 -3.34
CA PHE A 344 26.39 -0.60 -3.49
C PHE A 344 26.79 0.66 -4.27
N ASP A 345 26.06 0.96 -5.36
CA ASP A 345 26.33 2.08 -6.28
C ASP A 345 25.17 3.09 -6.35
N ALA A 346 24.15 2.96 -5.52
CA ALA A 346 22.94 3.79 -5.59
C ALA A 346 22.40 4.15 -4.21
N GLN A 347 21.89 5.37 -4.10
CA GLN A 347 21.10 5.83 -2.97
C GLN A 347 19.72 6.20 -3.49
N MET A 348 18.67 5.67 -2.85
CA MET A 348 17.29 5.90 -3.20
C MET A 348 16.52 6.36 -1.97
N SER A 349 15.54 7.22 -2.14
CA SER A 349 14.54 7.53 -1.10
C SER A 349 13.33 6.61 -1.27
N SER A 350 12.66 6.33 -0.16
CA SER A 350 11.40 5.60 -0.16
C SER A 350 10.49 6.09 0.96
N ASP A 351 9.18 5.96 0.73
CA ASP A 351 8.13 6.42 1.63
C ASP A 351 7.30 5.26 2.23
N ALA A 352 7.73 4.01 2.04
CA ALA A 352 7.03 2.84 2.55
C ALA A 352 7.00 2.79 4.09
N GLY A 353 5.84 2.47 4.66
CA GLY A 353 5.72 2.07 6.06
C GLY A 353 6.20 0.64 6.28
N VAL A 354 6.81 0.37 7.43
CA VAL A 354 7.18 -0.98 7.86
C VAL A 354 6.19 -1.45 8.92
N ILE A 355 5.50 -2.56 8.66
CA ILE A 355 4.45 -3.08 9.53
C ILE A 355 4.80 -4.48 9.98
N VAL A 356 4.82 -4.72 11.26
CA VAL A 356 5.11 -6.02 11.87
C VAL A 356 3.85 -6.55 12.54
N LEU A 357 3.36 -7.70 12.07
CA LEU A 357 2.17 -8.35 12.57
C LEU A 357 2.56 -9.66 13.26
N GLY A 358 2.18 -9.80 14.54
CA GLY A 358 2.41 -10.98 15.32
C GLY A 358 1.14 -11.56 15.93
N ASN A 359 1.18 -12.85 16.21
CA ASN A 359 0.12 -13.53 16.95
C ASN A 359 0.50 -13.62 18.43
N ILE A 360 -0.47 -13.35 19.30
CA ILE A 360 -0.35 -13.53 20.75
C ILE A 360 -1.41 -14.52 21.26
N ASP A 361 -1.06 -15.15 22.36
CA ASP A 361 -2.01 -15.93 23.16
C ASP A 361 -2.62 -14.98 24.22
N ALA A 362 -3.89 -14.62 24.02
CA ALA A 362 -4.58 -13.67 24.88
C ALA A 362 -4.62 -14.09 26.36
N GLU A 363 -4.61 -15.42 26.65
CA GLU A 363 -4.62 -15.93 28.02
C GLU A 363 -3.27 -15.77 28.74
N LYS A 364 -2.17 -15.71 27.96
CA LYS A 364 -0.79 -15.56 28.48
C LYS A 364 -0.24 -14.16 28.33
N PHE A 365 -1.02 -13.29 27.71
CA PHE A 365 -0.60 -11.94 27.42
C PHE A 365 -0.44 -11.08 28.69
N ASN A 366 0.66 -10.35 28.77
CA ASN A 366 0.91 -9.37 29.83
C ASN A 366 1.79 -8.24 29.27
N ILE A 367 1.24 -7.03 29.28
CA ILE A 367 1.91 -5.82 28.79
C ILE A 367 3.18 -5.46 29.59
N ASP A 368 3.27 -5.90 30.86
CA ASP A 368 4.43 -5.67 31.75
C ASP A 368 5.55 -6.70 31.53
N LYS A 369 5.41 -7.59 30.56
CA LYS A 369 6.47 -8.49 30.09
C LYS A 369 6.95 -8.08 28.71
N ASN A 370 8.11 -8.61 28.31
CA ASN A 370 8.62 -8.42 26.94
C ASN A 370 7.67 -9.08 25.93
N MET A 371 6.82 -8.26 25.30
CA MET A 371 5.85 -8.73 24.30
C MET A 371 6.50 -9.12 22.98
N VAL A 372 7.72 -8.65 22.73
CA VAL A 372 8.44 -8.86 21.46
C VAL A 372 9.53 -9.93 21.56
N GLU A 373 9.58 -10.67 22.68
CA GLU A 373 10.58 -11.74 22.91
C GLU A 373 10.57 -12.81 21.80
N ASN A 374 9.39 -13.12 21.27
CA ASN A 374 9.21 -14.13 20.23
C ASN A 374 9.11 -13.54 18.81
N ILE A 375 9.35 -12.24 18.65
CA ILE A 375 9.47 -11.61 17.32
C ILE A 375 10.88 -11.89 16.80
N SER A 376 11.03 -11.97 15.46
CA SER A 376 12.33 -12.10 14.82
C SER A 376 13.36 -11.11 15.40
N GLU A 377 14.60 -11.57 15.61
CA GLU A 377 15.71 -10.76 16.09
C GLU A 377 15.92 -9.44 15.31
N VAL A 378 15.50 -9.41 14.03
CA VAL A 378 15.56 -8.20 13.19
C VAL A 378 14.74 -7.05 13.79
N PHE A 379 13.61 -7.34 14.44
CA PHE A 379 12.69 -6.34 14.97
C PHE A 379 12.69 -6.22 16.49
N GLY A 380 13.15 -7.25 17.22
CA GLY A 380 13.08 -7.32 18.68
C GLY A 380 14.18 -6.56 19.43
N GLU A 381 15.23 -6.06 18.75
CA GLU A 381 16.28 -5.26 19.37
C GLU A 381 15.78 -3.86 19.74
N SER A 382 16.19 -3.34 20.91
CA SER A 382 15.76 -2.03 21.43
C SER A 382 15.96 -0.89 20.41
N ALA A 383 17.10 -0.87 19.73
CA ALA A 383 17.41 0.17 18.74
C ALA A 383 16.50 0.12 17.49
N THR A 384 16.03 -1.06 17.07
CA THR A 384 15.05 -1.20 15.99
C THR A 384 13.64 -0.86 16.50
N MET A 385 13.31 -1.35 17.69
CA MET A 385 12.02 -1.12 18.34
C MET A 385 11.74 0.37 18.55
N ASP A 386 12.74 1.16 18.93
CA ASP A 386 12.62 2.61 19.15
C ASP A 386 12.29 3.41 17.86
N ARG A 387 12.46 2.79 16.67
CA ARG A 387 12.13 3.38 15.37
C ARG A 387 10.72 3.09 14.88
N PHE A 388 9.98 2.22 15.57
CA PHE A 388 8.56 2.10 15.36
C PHE A 388 7.83 3.30 15.97
N HIS A 389 6.93 3.89 15.19
CA HIS A 389 6.19 5.07 15.63
C HIS A 389 5.12 4.70 16.66
N GLY A 390 4.46 3.55 16.48
CA GLY A 390 3.39 3.14 17.36
C GLY A 390 3.19 1.64 17.43
N PHE A 391 2.51 1.24 18.49
CA PHE A 391 2.07 -0.11 18.73
C PHE A 391 0.53 -0.17 18.70
N ILE A 392 -0.03 -1.11 17.95
CA ILE A 392 -1.46 -1.37 17.92
C ILE A 392 -1.77 -2.50 18.90
N PRO A 393 -2.54 -2.23 19.97
CA PRO A 393 -2.97 -3.25 20.91
C PRO A 393 -4.08 -4.09 20.30
N GLY A 394 -3.71 -5.06 19.45
CA GLY A 394 -4.65 -5.85 18.66
C GLY A 394 -5.56 -6.77 19.51
N TRP A 395 -5.29 -6.91 20.80
CA TRP A 395 -6.18 -7.56 21.76
C TRP A 395 -7.42 -6.73 22.12
N GLU A 396 -7.38 -5.41 21.84
CA GLU A 396 -8.53 -4.51 21.98
C GLU A 396 -9.49 -4.62 20.78
N ILE A 397 -9.04 -5.22 19.68
CA ILE A 397 -9.84 -5.39 18.47
C ILE A 397 -10.58 -6.73 18.54
N PRO A 398 -11.91 -6.75 18.40
CA PRO A 398 -12.68 -7.98 18.53
C PRO A 398 -12.31 -8.97 17.41
N ARG A 399 -12.50 -10.27 17.69
CA ARG A 399 -12.35 -11.31 16.66
C ARG A 399 -13.46 -11.17 15.62
N MET A 400 -13.08 -11.37 14.36
CA MET A 400 -14.01 -11.34 13.24
C MET A 400 -15.11 -12.39 13.38
N LYS A 401 -16.34 -11.92 13.23
CA LYS A 401 -17.56 -12.72 13.14
C LYS A 401 -18.29 -12.32 11.86
N GLN A 402 -19.30 -13.08 11.48
CA GLN A 402 -20.08 -12.83 10.26
C GLN A 402 -20.79 -11.46 10.29
N ASP A 403 -21.25 -11.03 11.45
CA ASP A 403 -21.91 -9.74 11.70
C ASP A 403 -20.96 -8.52 11.63
N MET A 404 -19.65 -8.77 11.58
CA MET A 404 -18.63 -7.73 11.43
C MET A 404 -18.23 -7.45 9.98
N ILE A 405 -18.79 -8.15 9.01
CA ILE A 405 -18.60 -7.87 7.59
C ILE A 405 -19.55 -6.74 7.19
N ALA A 406 -19.04 -5.78 6.40
CA ALA A 406 -19.86 -4.67 5.93
C ALA A 406 -21.11 -5.14 5.17
N ASP A 407 -22.25 -4.56 5.49
CA ASP A 407 -23.55 -4.76 4.83
C ASP A 407 -24.15 -3.39 4.53
N GLY A 408 -24.72 -3.22 3.33
CA GLY A 408 -25.30 -1.96 2.90
C GLY A 408 -24.39 -1.11 2.01
N TRP A 409 -24.82 0.14 1.76
CA TRP A 409 -24.12 1.05 0.86
C TRP A 409 -22.90 1.69 1.55
N ALA A 410 -21.72 1.47 0.97
CA ALA A 410 -20.45 2.02 1.46
C ALA A 410 -19.63 2.62 0.30
N ILE A 411 -18.63 3.43 0.64
CA ILE A 411 -17.63 3.91 -0.35
C ILE A 411 -16.93 2.68 -0.93
N ASN A 412 -16.73 2.69 -2.24
CA ASN A 412 -15.99 1.66 -2.95
C ASN A 412 -14.56 1.57 -2.42
N THR A 413 -14.08 0.37 -2.12
CA THR A 413 -12.77 0.13 -1.51
C THR A 413 -11.62 0.61 -2.38
N GLU A 414 -11.68 0.42 -3.71
CA GLU A 414 -10.63 0.88 -4.63
C GLU A 414 -10.55 2.41 -4.66
N TYR A 415 -11.69 3.08 -4.79
CA TYR A 415 -11.74 4.55 -4.74
C TYR A 415 -11.17 5.06 -3.41
N PHE A 416 -11.60 4.49 -2.29
CA PHE A 416 -11.13 4.89 -0.98
C PHE A 416 -9.62 4.67 -0.82
N ALA A 417 -9.09 3.52 -1.23
CA ALA A 417 -7.66 3.22 -1.18
C ALA A 417 -6.81 4.20 -2.02
N GLU A 418 -7.30 4.59 -3.21
CA GLU A 418 -6.63 5.60 -4.05
C GLU A 418 -6.67 7.00 -3.43
N ILE A 419 -7.76 7.36 -2.75
CA ILE A 419 -7.83 8.61 -1.98
C ILE A 419 -6.81 8.60 -0.82
N LEU A 420 -6.73 7.50 -0.05
CA LEU A 420 -5.75 7.39 1.03
C LEU A 420 -4.32 7.53 0.49
N HIS A 421 -4.03 6.89 -0.64
CA HIS A 421 -2.74 7.02 -1.31
C HIS A 421 -2.45 8.47 -1.71
N ALA A 422 -3.41 9.15 -2.33
CA ALA A 422 -3.22 10.54 -2.76
C ALA A 422 -3.01 11.51 -1.59
N LEU A 423 -3.64 11.26 -0.43
CA LEU A 423 -3.43 12.04 0.80
C LEU A 423 -2.00 11.90 1.36
N ARG A 424 -1.26 10.84 1.02
CA ARG A 424 0.13 10.67 1.46
C ARG A 424 1.03 11.83 1.04
N ASP A 425 0.79 12.38 -0.14
CA ASP A 425 1.60 13.46 -0.71
C ASP A 425 1.23 14.85 -0.18
N ASP A 426 0.11 14.98 0.53
CA ASP A 426 -0.33 16.25 1.08
C ASP A 426 0.43 16.58 2.37
N LEU A 427 1.36 17.54 2.28
CA LEU A 427 2.23 17.95 3.39
C LEU A 427 1.59 18.98 4.33
N VAL A 428 0.45 19.56 3.96
CA VAL A 428 -0.22 20.61 4.74
C VAL A 428 -0.60 20.09 6.13
N PHE A 429 -1.03 18.84 6.23
CA PHE A 429 -1.42 18.23 7.51
C PHE A 429 -0.30 18.17 8.55
N ALA A 430 0.95 17.97 8.10
CA ALA A 430 2.10 17.97 9.02
C ALA A 430 2.34 19.37 9.60
N ALA A 431 2.15 20.42 8.79
CA ALA A 431 2.24 21.80 9.25
C ALA A 431 1.11 22.13 10.24
N ILE A 432 -0.12 21.70 9.95
CA ILE A 432 -1.26 21.89 10.88
C ILE A 432 -0.97 21.23 12.23
N VAL A 433 -0.43 20.00 12.24
CA VAL A 433 -0.05 19.33 13.50
C VAL A 433 1.01 20.13 14.24
N ASP A 434 2.01 20.69 13.55
CA ASP A 434 3.05 21.53 14.18
C ASP A 434 2.46 22.80 14.80
N ASP A 435 1.41 23.37 14.22
CA ASP A 435 0.71 24.53 14.75
C ASP A 435 -0.22 24.18 15.93
N CYS A 436 -0.77 22.95 15.94
CA CYS A 436 -1.71 22.48 16.97
C CYS A 436 -1.04 22.03 18.27
N ILE A 437 0.25 21.66 18.28
CA ILE A 437 0.87 21.05 19.46
C ILE A 437 1.91 21.96 20.11
N ASP A 438 1.93 21.94 21.44
CA ASP A 438 3.02 22.52 22.24
C ASP A 438 4.05 21.44 22.59
N ILE A 439 5.34 21.78 22.36
CA ILE A 439 6.43 20.82 22.45
C ILE A 439 7.32 21.19 23.63
N PRO A 440 7.48 20.30 24.64
CA PRO A 440 8.41 20.49 25.72
C PRO A 440 9.85 20.63 25.21
N SER A 441 10.61 21.59 25.73
CA SER A 441 11.98 21.90 25.28
C SER A 441 12.99 20.75 25.42
N LYS A 442 12.67 19.76 26.27
CA LYS A 442 13.49 18.55 26.53
C LYS A 442 12.88 17.28 25.97
N ALA A 443 11.93 17.38 25.02
CA ALA A 443 11.30 16.21 24.43
C ALA A 443 12.31 15.36 23.66
N ASP A 444 12.24 14.04 23.83
CA ASP A 444 13.00 13.10 23.00
C ASP A 444 12.59 13.24 21.54
N LYS A 445 13.57 13.36 20.65
CA LYS A 445 13.32 13.63 19.22
C LYS A 445 12.56 12.52 18.54
N ARG A 446 12.81 11.24 18.89
CA ARG A 446 12.13 10.10 18.27
C ARG A 446 10.68 10.00 18.72
N ASP A 447 10.44 10.18 20.03
CA ASP A 447 9.07 10.19 20.57
C ASP A 447 8.26 11.32 19.94
N LEU A 448 8.85 12.51 19.85
CA LEU A 448 8.23 13.65 19.19
C LEU A 448 7.91 13.37 17.71
N THR A 449 8.89 12.86 16.95
CA THR A 449 8.69 12.53 15.53
C THR A 449 7.61 11.45 15.36
N ALA A 450 7.59 10.45 16.22
CA ALA A 450 6.58 9.38 16.20
C ALA A 450 5.18 9.93 16.44
N ILE A 451 4.99 10.71 17.51
CA ILE A 451 3.69 11.28 17.88
C ILE A 451 3.20 12.23 16.77
N LYS A 452 4.04 13.13 16.26
CA LYS A 452 3.69 14.03 15.15
C LYS A 452 3.21 13.27 13.93
N ARG A 453 3.95 12.24 13.51
CA ARG A 453 3.61 11.44 12.33
C ARG A 453 2.29 10.69 12.50
N LEU A 454 2.06 10.11 13.66
CA LEU A 454 0.80 9.45 13.97
C LEU A 454 -0.37 10.46 14.02
N CYS A 455 -0.18 11.63 14.66
CA CYS A 455 -1.18 12.71 14.63
C CYS A 455 -1.50 13.14 13.19
N THR A 456 -0.48 13.32 12.35
CA THR A 456 -0.67 13.67 10.93
C THR A 456 -1.47 12.60 10.19
N ALA A 457 -1.18 11.31 10.45
CA ALA A 457 -1.91 10.21 9.85
C ALA A 457 -3.39 10.18 10.29
N PHE A 458 -3.66 10.35 11.58
CA PHE A 458 -5.04 10.46 12.09
C PHE A 458 -5.76 11.66 11.52
N LEU A 459 -5.09 12.81 11.44
CA LEU A 459 -5.67 14.04 10.89
C LEU A 459 -6.06 13.86 9.42
N LYS A 460 -5.19 13.26 8.60
CA LYS A 460 -5.47 12.92 7.20
C LYS A 460 -6.64 11.95 7.06
N LEU A 461 -6.73 10.95 7.93
CA LEU A 461 -7.75 9.91 7.87
C LEU A 461 -9.12 10.43 8.31
N LEU A 462 -9.17 11.17 9.41
CA LEU A 462 -10.42 11.55 10.06
C LEU A 462 -10.89 12.96 9.72
N PHE A 463 -9.96 13.87 9.42
CA PHE A 463 -10.23 15.29 9.15
C PHE A 463 -9.57 15.77 7.83
N PRO A 464 -9.73 15.03 6.71
CA PRO A 464 -9.08 15.39 5.44
C PRO A 464 -9.51 16.75 4.89
N HIS A 465 -10.56 17.34 5.41
CA HIS A 465 -11.14 18.63 4.99
C HIS A 465 -10.51 19.85 5.67
N VAL A 466 -9.65 19.66 6.68
CA VAL A 466 -9.01 20.80 7.37
C VAL A 466 -7.86 21.34 6.53
N SER A 467 -7.70 22.66 6.53
CA SER A 467 -6.69 23.39 5.77
C SER A 467 -5.75 24.19 6.67
N CYS A 468 -6.18 24.48 7.89
CA CYS A 468 -5.41 25.19 8.91
C CYS A 468 -5.87 24.75 10.31
N LYS A 469 -5.16 25.23 11.34
CA LYS A 469 -5.46 24.91 12.75
C LYS A 469 -6.88 25.29 13.15
N GLU A 470 -7.38 26.41 12.64
CA GLU A 470 -8.68 26.97 12.98
C GLU A 470 -9.87 26.16 12.44
N ASP A 471 -9.61 25.26 11.49
CA ASP A 471 -10.64 24.40 10.90
C ASP A 471 -10.99 23.18 11.76
N ILE A 472 -10.22 22.90 12.83
CA ILE A 472 -10.45 21.74 13.69
C ILE A 472 -10.75 22.15 15.12
N ASP A 473 -11.76 21.53 15.70
CA ASP A 473 -12.07 21.67 17.12
C ASP A 473 -10.93 21.10 18.00
N PRO A 474 -10.44 21.86 19.00
CA PRO A 474 -9.37 21.40 19.89
C PRO A 474 -9.66 20.08 20.59
N ASP A 475 -10.89 19.87 21.05
CA ASP A 475 -11.28 18.66 21.77
C ASP A 475 -11.34 17.46 20.82
N GLU A 476 -11.79 17.65 19.58
CA GLU A 476 -11.74 16.62 18.53
C GLU A 476 -10.28 16.28 18.16
N PHE A 477 -9.40 17.28 17.99
CA PHE A 477 -7.99 17.01 17.71
C PHE A 477 -7.33 16.21 18.86
N ILE A 478 -7.58 16.61 20.10
CA ILE A 478 -7.05 15.92 21.28
C ILE A 478 -7.56 14.47 21.32
N THR A 479 -8.86 14.28 21.15
CA THR A 479 -9.52 12.98 21.29
C THR A 479 -9.16 12.02 20.17
N TYR A 480 -9.17 12.48 18.92
CA TYR A 480 -9.08 11.61 17.76
C TYR A 480 -7.69 11.58 17.10
N CYS A 481 -6.80 12.53 17.39
CA CYS A 481 -5.46 12.58 16.82
C CYS A 481 -4.36 12.47 17.88
N LEU A 482 -4.35 13.36 18.88
CA LEU A 482 -3.23 13.48 19.81
C LEU A 482 -3.18 12.33 20.83
N ASN A 483 -4.29 12.05 21.52
CA ASN A 483 -4.33 10.99 22.54
C ASN A 483 -4.06 9.61 21.96
N PRO A 484 -4.69 9.16 20.83
CA PRO A 484 -4.36 7.90 20.21
C PRO A 484 -2.89 7.80 19.79
N ALA A 485 -2.29 8.86 19.25
CA ALA A 485 -0.89 8.90 18.87
C ALA A 485 0.04 8.77 20.09
N LYS A 486 -0.25 9.45 21.17
CA LYS A 486 0.47 9.36 22.45
C LYS A 486 0.39 7.95 23.03
N GLU A 487 -0.80 7.37 23.05
CA GLU A 487 -1.03 5.99 23.54
C GLU A 487 -0.23 4.96 22.74
N MET A 488 -0.29 5.01 21.40
CA MET A 488 0.46 4.10 20.54
C MET A 488 1.97 4.19 20.79
N ARG A 489 2.51 5.40 20.97
CA ARG A 489 3.94 5.59 21.28
C ARG A 489 4.29 5.21 22.72
N ALA A 490 3.38 5.43 23.68
CA ALA A 490 3.59 5.06 25.07
C ALA A 490 3.81 3.54 25.24
N ILE A 491 3.08 2.71 24.49
CA ILE A 491 3.27 1.25 24.52
C ILE A 491 4.69 0.89 24.02
N ILE A 492 5.17 1.50 22.94
CA ILE A 492 6.56 1.32 22.46
C ILE A 492 7.55 1.70 23.56
N LYS A 493 7.36 2.86 24.18
CA LYS A 493 8.24 3.34 25.27
C LYS A 493 8.24 2.39 26.46
N HIS A 494 7.08 1.90 26.86
CA HIS A 494 6.95 0.92 27.95
C HIS A 494 7.74 -0.37 27.65
N GLN A 495 7.61 -0.90 26.44
CA GLN A 495 8.35 -2.09 26.01
C GLN A 495 9.87 -1.85 25.94
N LEU A 496 10.32 -0.67 25.50
CA LEU A 496 11.74 -0.30 25.54
C LEU A 496 12.31 -0.31 26.96
N CYS A 497 11.55 0.17 27.95
CA CYS A 497 11.95 0.13 29.36
C CYS A 497 12.12 -1.31 29.87
N ILE A 498 11.36 -2.27 29.34
CA ILE A 498 11.45 -3.69 29.68
C ILE A 498 12.63 -4.36 28.97
N ILE A 499 12.80 -4.10 27.66
CA ILE A 499 13.81 -4.73 26.82
C ILE A 499 15.22 -4.24 27.18
N ASP A 500 15.36 -2.93 27.38
CA ASP A 500 16.65 -2.29 27.71
C ASP A 500 16.48 -1.27 28.84
N PRO A 501 16.34 -1.76 30.09
CA PRO A 501 16.10 -0.90 31.25
C PRO A 501 17.26 0.03 31.55
N LYS A 502 18.48 -0.30 31.14
CA LYS A 502 19.65 0.56 31.39
C LYS A 502 19.62 1.83 30.55
N GLU A 503 19.11 1.76 29.36
CA GLU A 503 19.02 2.91 28.46
C GLU A 503 17.69 3.66 28.62
N PHE A 504 16.57 2.95 28.74
CA PHE A 504 15.24 3.54 28.64
C PHE A 504 14.51 3.68 29.98
N ASN A 505 14.78 2.84 30.98
CA ASN A 505 14.11 2.94 32.27
C ASN A 505 14.87 3.87 33.24
N VAL A 506 15.15 5.08 32.78
CA VAL A 506 15.80 6.14 33.55
C VAL A 506 14.93 7.39 33.58
N PRO A 507 14.99 8.21 34.66
CA PRO A 507 14.18 9.43 34.74
C PRO A 507 14.35 10.33 33.53
N GLY A 508 13.23 10.76 32.95
CA GLY A 508 13.18 11.61 31.74
C GLY A 508 13.27 10.86 30.40
N LYS A 509 13.51 9.54 30.40
CA LYS A 509 13.46 8.70 29.20
C LYS A 509 12.43 7.57 29.27
N ASN A 510 11.88 7.31 30.45
CA ASN A 510 10.96 6.20 30.71
C ASN A 510 9.49 6.53 30.39
N THR A 511 9.20 7.75 30.01
CA THR A 511 7.86 8.21 29.62
C THR A 511 7.94 8.97 28.29
N ILE A 512 6.83 9.03 27.58
CA ILE A 512 6.69 9.91 26.42
C ILE A 512 6.67 11.38 26.87
N PRO A 513 7.09 12.34 26.03
CA PRO A 513 7.00 13.77 26.34
C PRO A 513 5.54 14.21 26.56
N ASP A 514 5.34 15.14 27.48
CA ASP A 514 4.02 15.74 27.74
C ASP A 514 3.70 16.77 26.66
N ILE A 515 3.19 16.27 25.54
CA ILE A 515 2.73 17.07 24.40
C ILE A 515 1.26 17.44 24.62
N GLN A 516 0.93 18.71 24.50
CA GLN A 516 -0.41 19.22 24.70
C GLN A 516 -0.88 19.99 23.45
N PHE A 517 -2.18 20.25 23.37
CA PHE A 517 -2.73 21.14 22.34
C PHE A 517 -2.32 22.58 22.68
N LYS A 518 -1.92 23.32 21.66
CA LYS A 518 -1.57 24.74 21.78
C LYS A 518 -2.82 25.58 21.45
N TYR A 519 -3.46 26.07 22.47
CA TYR A 519 -4.65 26.93 22.34
C TYR A 519 -4.37 28.26 21.66
#